data_d36c9fe429a87e7c8d84cf14bef85177
#
_entry.id   d36c9fe429a87e7c8d84cf14bef85177
#
_cell.length_a   1.000
_cell.length_b   1.000
_cell.length_c   1.000
_cell.angle_alpha   90.00
_cell.angle_beta   90.00
_cell.angle_gamma   90.00
#
_symmetry.space_group_name_H-M   'P 1'
#
loop_
_entity.id
_entity.type
_entity.pdbx_description
1 polymer ?
#
loop_
_entity_poly.entity_id
_entity_poly.type
_entity_poly.pdbx_seq_one_letter_code
_entity_poly.pdbx_strand_id
1 'polypeptide(L)'
;MTRLIARFDVVYSDFQLNVELDVPATGILALFGPSGSGKTTVVRCLAGLERAPHGLLRLGDEIWQDESQGIYLPIHQRPIGYVFQDTRLFPHLNVRSNLTYGFHRTPVQQRRVTLEQVIDILGIEPLLDRRIHKLSGGEQQRVAIGRALLTSPRLLLLDEPLSSLDTERKREILPFILRMYKMLHIPIVYVSHSINEVTYLANMVAFLQRGKIVALGPLSEVFSRLDLHRSLGPYPIGAVIDATVAAHEPEFSLTRLEFKGQSLYVPLQSLDVGEPMRAHILSSDVSLVLGPASVATSALNILDATVVEIKETDESTVDVLLDIGCPLVATITRKSLSNLGLKTGQRLSAHIKAVALIEQMAD
;
A
#
# COMPACT_ATOMS: atom_id res chain seq x y z
N MET A 1 -22.11 3.35 3.29
CA MET A 1 -20.82 2.58 3.32
C MET A 1 -20.22 2.71 4.69
N THR A 2 -19.71 1.61 5.26
CA THR A 2 -19.01 1.63 6.56
C THR A 2 -17.75 2.50 6.46
N ARG A 3 -17.50 3.37 7.45
CA ARG A 3 -16.34 4.26 7.49
C ARG A 3 -15.48 3.98 8.72
N LEU A 4 -14.19 4.19 8.59
CA LEU A 4 -13.25 4.32 9.69
C LEU A 4 -12.98 5.81 9.90
N ILE A 5 -13.43 6.33 11.04
CA ILE A 5 -13.21 7.72 11.44
C ILE A 5 -12.34 7.71 12.68
N ALA A 6 -11.21 8.38 12.62
CA ALA A 6 -10.29 8.51 13.74
C ALA A 6 -9.74 9.93 13.81
N ARG A 7 -9.74 10.50 15.02
CA ARG A 7 -9.09 11.77 15.34
C ARG A 7 -8.28 11.55 16.60
N PHE A 8 -6.98 11.78 16.51
CA PHE A 8 -6.08 11.59 17.64
C PHE A 8 -5.19 12.81 17.80
N ASP A 9 -5.18 13.36 19.01
CA ASP A 9 -4.22 14.36 19.44
C ASP A 9 -3.50 13.82 20.68
N VAL A 10 -2.19 13.53 20.50
CA VAL A 10 -1.35 12.96 21.56
C VAL A 10 -0.05 13.76 21.60
N VAL A 11 0.28 14.28 22.78
CA VAL A 11 1.48 15.07 23.01
C VAL A 11 2.47 14.26 23.84
N TYR A 12 3.69 14.13 23.32
CA TYR A 12 4.86 13.59 24.02
C TYR A 12 5.85 14.73 24.28
N SER A 13 6.94 14.46 25.01
CA SER A 13 7.98 15.47 25.29
C SER A 13 8.55 16.14 24.02
N ASP A 14 8.81 15.34 23.00
CA ASP A 14 9.54 15.75 21.80
C ASP A 14 8.75 15.53 20.50
N PHE A 15 7.50 15.11 20.61
CA PHE A 15 6.68 14.76 19.46
C PHE A 15 5.19 14.98 19.73
N GLN A 16 4.47 15.54 18.79
CA GLN A 16 3.02 15.65 18.81
C GLN A 16 2.41 14.91 17.63
N LEU A 17 1.48 14.02 17.90
CA LEU A 17 0.60 13.41 16.91
C LEU A 17 -0.71 14.18 16.85
N ASN A 18 -1.04 14.73 15.69
CA ASN A 18 -2.35 15.33 15.42
C ASN A 18 -2.83 14.85 14.05
N VAL A 19 -3.71 13.84 14.07
CA VAL A 19 -4.16 13.15 12.85
C VAL A 19 -5.68 13.06 12.80
N GLU A 20 -6.20 13.22 11.60
CA GLU A 20 -7.59 12.97 11.27
C GLU A 20 -7.67 12.02 10.06
N LEU A 21 -8.41 10.93 10.23
CA LEU A 21 -8.74 9.94 9.22
C LEU A 21 -10.24 9.87 9.06
N ASP A 22 -10.72 9.95 7.84
CA ASP A 22 -12.10 9.65 7.48
C ASP A 22 -12.09 8.92 6.13
N VAL A 23 -12.09 7.59 6.19
CA VAL A 23 -11.89 6.72 5.03
C VAL A 23 -12.95 5.61 5.00
N PRO A 24 -13.26 5.05 3.82
CA PRO A 24 -14.04 3.82 3.74
C PRO A 24 -13.40 2.72 4.60
N ALA A 25 -14.20 2.01 5.39
CA ALA A 25 -13.74 0.82 6.11
C ALA A 25 -13.79 -0.41 5.19
N THR A 26 -13.15 -0.28 4.03
CA THR A 26 -12.98 -1.31 3.01
C THR A 26 -11.63 -1.12 2.35
N GLY A 27 -11.06 -2.18 1.81
CA GLY A 27 -9.74 -2.06 1.19
C GLY A 27 -8.59 -2.07 2.16
N ILE A 28 -7.44 -1.68 1.64
CA ILE A 28 -6.19 -1.56 2.36
C ILE A 28 -5.81 -0.08 2.42
N LEU A 29 -5.82 0.50 3.61
CA LEU A 29 -5.31 1.84 3.88
C LEU A 29 -3.84 1.72 4.27
N ALA A 30 -2.93 2.28 3.49
CA ALA A 30 -1.54 2.40 3.88
C ALA A 30 -1.30 3.65 4.72
N LEU A 31 -0.66 3.49 5.87
CA LEU A 31 -0.02 4.60 6.61
C LEU A 31 1.44 4.65 6.17
N PHE A 32 1.78 5.63 5.33
CA PHE A 32 3.08 5.77 4.70
C PHE A 32 3.79 7.04 5.17
N GLY A 33 5.12 7.02 5.22
CA GLY A 33 5.92 8.17 5.60
C GLY A 33 7.25 7.78 6.27
N PRO A 34 8.16 8.75 6.51
CA PRO A 34 9.47 8.50 7.09
C PRO A 34 9.39 7.87 8.48
N SER A 35 10.50 7.25 8.91
CA SER A 35 10.62 6.76 10.28
C SER A 35 10.42 7.90 11.28
N GLY A 36 9.75 7.63 12.40
CA GLY A 36 9.43 8.64 13.41
C GLY A 36 8.26 9.58 13.04
N SER A 37 7.58 9.39 11.90
CA SER A 37 6.44 10.26 11.54
C SER A 37 5.17 10.04 12.37
N GLY A 38 5.10 8.99 13.21
CA GLY A 38 3.96 8.69 14.07
C GLY A 38 3.05 7.54 13.60
N LYS A 39 3.43 6.78 12.54
CA LYS A 39 2.62 5.68 12.00
C LYS A 39 2.23 4.64 13.05
N THR A 40 3.23 4.10 13.76
CA THR A 40 3.01 3.14 14.85
C THR A 40 2.14 3.71 15.96
N THR A 41 2.28 5.01 16.30
CA THR A 41 1.44 5.68 17.30
C THR A 41 -0.03 5.70 16.85
N VAL A 42 -0.30 6.03 15.57
CA VAL A 42 -1.66 5.96 15.01
C VAL A 42 -2.24 4.55 15.16
N VAL A 43 -1.49 3.52 14.77
CA VAL A 43 -1.96 2.12 14.87
C VAL A 43 -2.18 1.71 16.33
N ARG A 44 -1.33 2.15 17.26
CA ARG A 44 -1.50 1.91 18.71
C ARG A 44 -2.77 2.58 19.24
N CYS A 45 -3.09 3.80 18.80
CA CYS A 45 -4.35 4.46 19.13
C CYS A 45 -5.56 3.70 18.55
N LEU A 46 -5.51 3.29 17.28
CA LEU A 46 -6.55 2.45 16.67
C LEU A 46 -6.78 1.15 17.45
N ALA A 47 -5.70 0.54 17.91
CA ALA A 47 -5.75 -0.69 18.69
C ALA A 47 -6.27 -0.49 20.13
N GLY A 48 -6.19 0.72 20.67
CA GLY A 48 -6.44 0.99 22.09
C GLY A 48 -5.26 0.60 23.00
N LEU A 49 -4.06 0.46 22.42
CA LEU A 49 -2.79 0.32 23.14
C LEU A 49 -2.29 1.69 23.64
N GLU A 50 -2.75 2.76 23.01
CA GLU A 50 -2.49 4.14 23.34
C GLU A 50 -3.83 4.87 23.44
N ARG A 51 -4.07 5.63 24.49
CA ARG A 51 -5.27 6.43 24.65
C ARG A 51 -4.97 7.88 24.32
N ALA A 52 -5.57 8.39 23.24
CA ALA A 52 -5.46 9.80 22.90
C ALA A 52 -6.36 10.64 23.83
N PRO A 53 -5.83 11.65 24.56
CA PRO A 53 -6.61 12.45 25.52
C PRO A 53 -7.82 13.18 24.91
N HIS A 54 -7.75 13.48 23.61
CA HIS A 54 -8.83 14.10 22.82
C HIS A 54 -9.18 13.21 21.63
N GLY A 55 -9.33 11.89 21.89
CA GLY A 55 -9.49 10.89 20.83
C GLY A 55 -10.95 10.68 20.45
N LEU A 56 -11.17 10.51 19.13
CA LEU A 56 -12.38 9.93 18.55
C LEU A 56 -11.98 8.75 17.68
N LEU A 57 -12.61 7.60 17.87
CA LEU A 57 -12.46 6.43 17.00
C LEU A 57 -13.81 5.75 16.80
N ARG A 58 -14.22 5.66 15.54
CA ARG A 58 -15.45 4.98 15.13
C ARG A 58 -15.21 4.06 13.95
N LEU A 59 -15.73 2.85 14.03
CA LEU A 59 -15.77 1.91 12.92
C LEU A 59 -17.23 1.60 12.57
N GLY A 60 -17.70 2.17 11.46
CA GLY A 60 -19.12 2.15 11.12
C GLY A 60 -19.95 2.88 12.19
N ASP A 61 -20.91 2.19 12.78
CA ASP A 61 -21.79 2.74 13.83
C ASP A 61 -21.23 2.55 15.24
N GLU A 62 -20.14 1.80 15.41
CA GLU A 62 -19.55 1.54 16.71
C GLU A 62 -18.51 2.58 17.10
N ILE A 63 -18.66 3.17 18.26
CA ILE A 63 -17.70 4.10 18.86
C ILE A 63 -16.77 3.28 19.76
N TRP A 64 -15.47 3.27 19.43
CA TRP A 64 -14.45 2.62 20.24
C TRP A 64 -13.73 3.59 21.18
N GLN A 65 -13.72 4.87 20.84
CA GLN A 65 -13.25 5.95 21.68
C GLN A 65 -14.01 7.23 21.34
N ASP A 66 -14.49 7.95 22.36
CA ASP A 66 -14.97 9.32 22.28
C ASP A 66 -14.77 9.98 23.65
N GLU A 67 -13.68 10.71 23.77
CA GLU A 67 -13.34 11.34 25.04
C GLU A 67 -14.34 12.44 25.46
N SER A 68 -15.04 13.05 24.49
CA SER A 68 -16.08 14.04 24.79
C SER A 68 -17.31 13.43 25.47
N GLN A 69 -17.55 12.14 25.23
CA GLN A 69 -18.65 11.37 25.82
C GLN A 69 -18.18 10.40 26.93
N GLY A 70 -16.88 10.37 27.24
CA GLY A 70 -16.30 9.45 28.22
C GLY A 70 -16.30 7.99 27.76
N ILE A 71 -16.38 7.72 26.46
CA ILE A 71 -16.42 6.38 25.89
C ILE A 71 -14.98 5.93 25.58
N TYR A 72 -14.57 4.80 26.15
CA TYR A 72 -13.31 4.14 25.81
C TYR A 72 -13.46 2.63 25.88
N LEU A 73 -13.44 1.98 24.71
CA LEU A 73 -13.45 0.53 24.58
C LEU A 73 -12.02 -0.01 24.75
N PRO A 74 -11.73 -0.80 25.80
CA PRO A 74 -10.40 -1.33 26.01
C PRO A 74 -10.01 -2.34 24.92
N ILE A 75 -8.71 -2.52 24.71
CA ILE A 75 -8.15 -3.33 23.61
C ILE A 75 -8.76 -4.73 23.49
N HIS A 76 -8.98 -5.42 24.61
CA HIS A 76 -9.50 -6.79 24.61
C HIS A 76 -10.98 -6.89 24.18
N GLN A 77 -11.69 -5.77 24.11
CA GLN A 77 -13.08 -5.68 23.63
C GLN A 77 -13.15 -5.15 22.18
N ARG A 78 -12.05 -4.56 21.66
CA ARG A 78 -12.02 -4.13 20.25
C ARG A 78 -11.88 -5.33 19.35
N PRO A 79 -12.75 -5.54 18.34
CA PRO A 79 -12.66 -6.65 17.41
C PRO A 79 -11.58 -6.40 16.36
N ILE A 80 -10.32 -6.35 16.79
CA ILE A 80 -9.14 -6.10 15.96
C ILE A 80 -8.20 -7.30 15.93
N GLY A 81 -7.53 -7.50 14.78
CA GLY A 81 -6.32 -8.29 14.68
C GLY A 81 -5.12 -7.35 14.62
N TYR A 82 -4.10 -7.58 15.42
CA TYR A 82 -2.87 -6.78 15.42
C TYR A 82 -1.67 -7.67 15.12
N VAL A 83 -0.92 -7.33 14.08
CA VAL A 83 0.37 -7.93 13.75
C VAL A 83 1.44 -6.87 13.99
N PHE A 84 2.32 -7.15 14.94
CA PHE A 84 3.42 -6.27 15.32
C PHE A 84 4.59 -6.42 14.35
N GLN A 85 5.48 -5.45 14.32
CA GLN A 85 6.73 -5.48 13.57
C GLN A 85 7.56 -6.73 13.93
N ASP A 86 7.70 -7.01 15.24
CA ASP A 86 8.15 -8.32 15.72
C ASP A 86 6.94 -9.26 15.75
N THR A 87 7.03 -10.45 15.22
CA THR A 87 5.90 -11.38 15.07
C THR A 87 5.21 -11.75 16.40
N ARG A 88 5.93 -11.62 17.53
CA ARG A 88 5.47 -11.90 18.90
C ARG A 88 4.71 -13.22 19.02
N LEU A 89 5.18 -14.23 18.30
CA LEU A 89 4.67 -15.59 18.43
C LEU A 89 5.04 -16.18 19.79
N PHE A 90 4.19 -17.08 20.31
CA PHE A 90 4.45 -17.77 21.55
C PHE A 90 5.53 -18.85 21.34
N PRO A 91 6.78 -18.67 21.85
CA PRO A 91 7.91 -19.53 21.50
C PRO A 91 7.79 -20.96 22.07
N HIS A 92 7.00 -21.13 23.13
CA HIS A 92 6.76 -22.43 23.78
C HIS A 92 5.68 -23.25 23.06
N LEU A 93 4.91 -22.66 22.14
CA LEU A 93 3.87 -23.33 21.37
C LEU A 93 4.36 -23.68 19.96
N ASN A 94 3.76 -24.70 19.33
CA ASN A 94 3.92 -24.96 17.91
C ASN A 94 3.02 -24.01 17.07
N VAL A 95 3.10 -24.11 15.74
CA VAL A 95 2.33 -23.27 14.81
C VAL A 95 0.83 -23.43 15.04
N ARG A 96 0.31 -24.66 15.06
CA ARG A 96 -1.12 -24.95 15.28
C ARG A 96 -1.63 -24.30 16.57
N SER A 97 -0.90 -24.44 17.66
CA SER A 97 -1.29 -23.89 18.96
C SER A 97 -1.20 -22.36 18.99
N ASN A 98 -0.25 -21.76 18.25
CA ASN A 98 -0.21 -20.31 18.07
C ASN A 98 -1.45 -19.81 17.32
N LEU A 99 -1.80 -20.45 16.21
CA LEU A 99 -2.96 -20.10 15.39
C LEU A 99 -4.27 -20.21 16.20
N THR A 100 -4.47 -21.31 16.89
CA THR A 100 -5.72 -21.59 17.60
C THR A 100 -5.83 -20.86 18.94
N TYR A 101 -4.79 -20.19 19.41
CA TYR A 101 -4.76 -19.53 20.72
C TYR A 101 -5.87 -18.50 20.90
N GLY A 102 -6.06 -17.62 19.94
CA GLY A 102 -7.15 -16.62 19.92
C GLY A 102 -8.49 -17.24 19.49
N PHE A 103 -8.44 -18.17 18.53
CA PHE A 103 -9.61 -18.83 17.98
C PHE A 103 -10.51 -19.48 19.04
N HIS A 104 -9.92 -20.22 19.98
CA HIS A 104 -10.66 -20.86 21.08
C HIS A 104 -11.27 -19.86 22.09
N ARG A 105 -10.77 -18.62 22.13
CA ARG A 105 -11.28 -17.56 22.98
C ARG A 105 -12.35 -16.70 22.31
N THR A 106 -12.42 -16.78 20.97
CA THR A 106 -13.46 -16.07 20.19
C THR A 106 -14.77 -16.86 20.31
N PRO A 107 -15.88 -16.22 20.75
CA PRO A 107 -17.18 -16.89 20.79
C PRO A 107 -17.58 -17.45 19.43
N VAL A 108 -18.18 -18.66 19.44
CA VAL A 108 -18.50 -19.37 18.18
C VAL A 108 -19.36 -18.51 17.24
N GLN A 109 -20.31 -17.75 17.79
CA GLN A 109 -21.21 -16.89 17.01
C GLN A 109 -20.48 -15.69 16.36
N GLN A 110 -19.29 -15.35 16.83
CA GLN A 110 -18.47 -14.26 16.28
C GLN A 110 -17.42 -14.76 15.29
N ARG A 111 -17.23 -16.06 15.17
CA ARG A 111 -16.24 -16.65 14.23
C ARG A 111 -16.74 -16.51 12.80
N ARG A 112 -16.00 -15.72 12.02
CA ARG A 112 -16.25 -15.48 10.59
C ARG A 112 -15.20 -16.13 9.70
N VAL A 113 -14.06 -16.50 10.30
CA VAL A 113 -12.90 -17.08 9.61
C VAL A 113 -12.60 -18.44 10.23
N THR A 114 -12.46 -19.47 9.41
CA THR A 114 -12.13 -20.82 9.87
C THR A 114 -10.63 -21.10 9.85
N LEU A 115 -10.19 -22.11 10.60
CA LEU A 115 -8.78 -22.52 10.62
C LEU A 115 -8.32 -22.99 9.24
N GLU A 116 -9.16 -23.76 8.56
CA GLU A 116 -8.89 -24.33 7.24
C GLU A 116 -8.71 -23.23 6.19
N GLN A 117 -9.58 -22.22 6.20
CA GLN A 117 -9.45 -21.06 5.32
C GLN A 117 -8.12 -20.33 5.51
N VAL A 118 -7.70 -20.10 6.77
CA VAL A 118 -6.45 -19.41 7.07
C VAL A 118 -5.23 -20.24 6.66
N ILE A 119 -5.27 -21.55 6.89
CA ILE A 119 -4.20 -22.47 6.48
C ILE A 119 -4.02 -22.42 4.96
N ASP A 120 -5.13 -22.52 4.20
CA ASP A 120 -5.11 -22.49 2.73
C ASP A 120 -4.61 -21.15 2.20
N ILE A 121 -5.21 -20.02 2.67
CA ILE A 121 -4.85 -18.69 2.21
C ILE A 121 -3.35 -18.39 2.39
N LEU A 122 -2.79 -18.81 3.54
CA LEU A 122 -1.42 -18.50 3.92
C LEU A 122 -0.41 -19.60 3.55
N GLY A 123 -0.86 -20.74 3.01
CA GLY A 123 -0.01 -21.85 2.61
C GLY A 123 0.85 -22.39 3.77
N ILE A 124 0.27 -22.51 4.97
CA ILE A 124 0.99 -22.89 6.20
C ILE A 124 0.71 -24.31 6.68
N GLU A 125 0.02 -25.13 5.89
CA GLU A 125 -0.29 -26.52 6.25
C GLU A 125 0.97 -27.34 6.61
N PRO A 126 2.08 -27.30 5.83
CA PRO A 126 3.29 -28.08 6.14
C PRO A 126 4.01 -27.63 7.42
N LEU A 127 3.62 -26.48 7.98
CA LEU A 127 4.26 -25.85 9.12
C LEU A 127 3.57 -26.16 10.45
N LEU A 128 2.34 -26.68 10.44
CA LEU A 128 1.44 -26.72 11.60
C LEU A 128 2.04 -27.35 12.86
N ASP A 129 2.83 -28.41 12.71
CA ASP A 129 3.43 -29.14 13.83
C ASP A 129 4.85 -28.65 14.18
N ARG A 130 5.40 -27.69 13.39
CA ARG A 130 6.73 -27.13 13.65
C ARG A 130 6.74 -26.21 14.86
N ARG A 131 7.90 -26.14 15.54
CA ARG A 131 8.20 -25.17 16.58
C ARG A 131 8.58 -23.82 15.93
N ILE A 132 8.22 -22.71 16.58
CA ILE A 132 8.43 -21.34 16.04
C ILE A 132 9.89 -21.04 15.69
N HIS A 133 10.84 -21.49 16.52
CA HIS A 133 12.27 -21.28 16.29
C HIS A 133 12.85 -22.04 15.07
N LYS A 134 12.06 -22.94 14.46
CA LYS A 134 12.43 -23.68 13.23
C LYS A 134 11.85 -23.06 11.97
N LEU A 135 11.17 -21.93 12.08
CA LEU A 135 10.55 -21.23 10.98
C LEU A 135 11.47 -20.12 10.46
N SER A 136 11.44 -19.90 9.15
CA SER A 136 12.01 -18.70 8.55
C SER A 136 11.23 -17.44 8.98
N GLY A 137 11.82 -16.26 8.81
CA GLY A 137 11.14 -15.00 9.14
C GLY A 137 9.81 -14.84 8.41
N GLY A 138 9.76 -15.20 7.12
CA GLY A 138 8.53 -15.15 6.32
C GLY A 138 7.47 -16.14 6.78
N GLU A 139 7.86 -17.38 7.15
CA GLU A 139 6.95 -18.36 7.74
C GLU A 139 6.39 -17.87 9.08
N GLN A 140 7.24 -17.29 9.95
CA GLN A 140 6.79 -16.70 11.21
C GLN A 140 5.79 -15.57 10.98
N GLN A 141 6.02 -14.74 9.97
CA GLN A 141 5.13 -13.65 9.62
C GLN A 141 3.76 -14.16 9.15
N ARG A 142 3.72 -15.17 8.28
CA ARG A 142 2.45 -15.81 7.85
C ARG A 142 1.70 -16.39 9.05
N VAL A 143 2.39 -17.04 9.98
CA VAL A 143 1.77 -17.56 11.21
C VAL A 143 1.23 -16.43 12.10
N ALA A 144 1.94 -15.31 12.22
CA ALA A 144 1.48 -14.16 13.00
C ALA A 144 0.21 -13.52 12.40
N ILE A 145 0.17 -13.38 11.08
CA ILE A 145 -1.03 -12.92 10.35
C ILE A 145 -2.19 -13.92 10.58
N GLY A 146 -1.94 -15.21 10.41
CA GLY A 146 -2.95 -16.26 10.63
C GLY A 146 -3.52 -16.24 12.04
N ARG A 147 -2.68 -16.07 13.05
CA ARG A 147 -3.11 -15.94 14.46
C ARG A 147 -4.02 -14.73 14.67
N ALA A 148 -3.71 -13.59 14.04
CA ALA A 148 -4.53 -12.39 14.12
C ALA A 148 -5.87 -12.58 13.41
N LEU A 149 -5.90 -13.23 12.23
CA LEU A 149 -7.13 -13.51 11.49
C LEU A 149 -8.10 -14.43 12.22
N LEU A 150 -7.58 -15.43 12.90
CA LEU A 150 -8.39 -16.43 13.62
C LEU A 150 -9.13 -15.87 14.84
N THR A 151 -8.86 -14.62 15.23
CA THR A 151 -9.73 -13.89 16.17
C THR A 151 -10.97 -13.31 15.49
N SER A 152 -11.14 -13.51 14.18
CA SER A 152 -12.24 -12.98 13.37
C SER A 152 -12.41 -11.46 13.48
N PRO A 153 -11.35 -10.69 13.22
CA PRO A 153 -11.35 -9.26 13.43
C PRO A 153 -12.23 -8.52 12.42
N ARG A 154 -12.72 -7.34 12.81
CA ARG A 154 -13.42 -6.40 11.93
C ARG A 154 -12.47 -5.36 11.31
N LEU A 155 -11.26 -5.27 11.85
CA LEU A 155 -10.17 -4.43 11.36
C LEU A 155 -8.85 -5.14 11.61
N LEU A 156 -8.01 -5.28 10.60
CA LEU A 156 -6.67 -5.83 10.72
C LEU A 156 -5.63 -4.71 10.68
N LEU A 157 -4.76 -4.69 11.68
CA LEU A 157 -3.69 -3.72 11.83
C LEU A 157 -2.36 -4.43 11.61
N LEU A 158 -1.61 -4.04 10.58
CA LEU A 158 -0.30 -4.60 10.23
C LEU A 158 0.76 -3.51 10.38
N ASP A 159 1.55 -3.58 11.45
CA ASP A 159 2.53 -2.56 11.81
C ASP A 159 3.93 -2.96 11.33
N GLU A 160 4.35 -2.43 10.18
CA GLU A 160 5.60 -2.74 9.48
C GLU A 160 5.87 -4.26 9.38
N PRO A 161 4.90 -5.06 8.91
CA PRO A 161 4.96 -6.51 9.04
C PRO A 161 6.12 -7.15 8.27
N LEU A 162 6.67 -6.49 7.27
CA LEU A 162 7.72 -7.04 6.40
C LEU A 162 9.08 -6.35 6.57
N SER A 163 9.24 -5.46 7.55
CA SER A 163 10.44 -4.62 7.70
C SER A 163 11.73 -5.43 7.94
N SER A 164 11.63 -6.58 8.59
CA SER A 164 12.78 -7.46 8.91
C SER A 164 13.15 -8.44 7.79
N LEU A 165 12.43 -8.42 6.66
CA LEU A 165 12.61 -9.36 5.55
C LEU A 165 13.38 -8.71 4.40
N ASP A 166 14.20 -9.52 3.71
CA ASP A 166 14.80 -9.15 2.44
C ASP A 166 13.76 -9.04 1.31
N THR A 167 14.17 -8.48 0.18
CA THR A 167 13.27 -8.20 -0.95
C THR A 167 12.63 -9.47 -1.52
N GLU A 168 13.36 -10.58 -1.59
CA GLU A 168 12.87 -11.84 -2.14
C GLU A 168 11.74 -12.40 -1.25
N ARG A 169 11.95 -12.45 0.07
CA ARG A 169 10.94 -12.90 1.02
C ARG A 169 9.70 -11.99 1.10
N LYS A 170 9.90 -10.68 0.91
CA LYS A 170 8.77 -9.76 0.80
C LYS A 170 7.88 -10.11 -0.39
N ARG A 171 8.50 -10.47 -1.53
CA ARG A 171 7.80 -10.91 -2.73
C ARG A 171 6.94 -12.16 -2.49
N GLU A 172 7.40 -13.08 -1.69
CA GLU A 172 6.62 -14.27 -1.33
C GLU A 172 5.38 -13.96 -0.47
N ILE A 173 5.46 -12.94 0.41
CA ILE A 173 4.40 -12.70 1.41
C ILE A 173 3.32 -11.74 0.92
N LEU A 174 3.67 -10.74 0.13
CA LEU A 174 2.72 -9.73 -0.34
C LEU A 174 1.52 -10.31 -1.08
N PRO A 175 1.66 -11.33 -1.95
CA PRO A 175 0.53 -12.02 -2.58
C PRO A 175 -0.43 -12.64 -1.56
N PHE A 176 0.09 -13.22 -0.46
CA PHE A 176 -0.77 -13.77 0.59
C PHE A 176 -1.61 -12.69 1.28
N ILE A 177 -1.04 -11.50 1.54
CA ILE A 177 -1.79 -10.38 2.13
C ILE A 177 -2.90 -9.92 1.18
N LEU A 178 -2.60 -9.81 -0.11
CA LEU A 178 -3.59 -9.42 -1.11
C LEU A 178 -4.69 -10.48 -1.28
N ARG A 179 -4.32 -11.77 -1.38
CA ARG A 179 -5.25 -12.91 -1.44
C ARG A 179 -6.16 -12.94 -0.22
N MET A 180 -5.60 -12.76 0.97
CA MET A 180 -6.33 -12.66 2.22
C MET A 180 -7.38 -11.55 2.19
N TYR A 181 -7.00 -10.34 1.75
CA TYR A 181 -7.94 -9.24 1.59
C TYR A 181 -9.04 -9.59 0.59
N LYS A 182 -8.69 -10.10 -0.60
CA LYS A 182 -9.65 -10.46 -1.65
C LYS A 182 -10.65 -11.52 -1.20
N MET A 183 -10.24 -12.49 -0.36
CA MET A 183 -11.11 -13.59 0.09
C MET A 183 -11.94 -13.24 1.33
N LEU A 184 -11.38 -12.51 2.28
CA LEU A 184 -12.02 -12.27 3.57
C LEU A 184 -12.71 -10.91 3.67
N HIS A 185 -12.37 -9.96 2.78
CA HIS A 185 -12.90 -8.59 2.74
C HIS A 185 -12.80 -7.84 4.09
N ILE A 186 -11.81 -8.19 4.91
CA ILE A 186 -11.52 -7.51 6.17
C ILE A 186 -10.74 -6.22 5.85
N PRO A 187 -11.17 -5.05 6.31
CA PRO A 187 -10.41 -3.81 6.18
C PRO A 187 -9.03 -3.94 6.83
N ILE A 188 -8.00 -3.41 6.15
CA ILE A 188 -6.62 -3.49 6.63
C ILE A 188 -6.06 -2.08 6.75
N VAL A 189 -5.42 -1.78 7.89
CA VAL A 189 -4.49 -0.65 8.03
C VAL A 189 -3.08 -1.22 7.99
N TYR A 190 -2.35 -0.85 6.95
CA TYR A 190 -1.01 -1.36 6.65
C TYR A 190 0.03 -0.26 6.84
N VAL A 191 0.92 -0.43 7.80
CA VAL A 191 2.03 0.51 8.01
C VAL A 191 3.25 0.05 7.23
N SER A 192 3.80 0.93 6.42
CA SER A 192 5.07 0.70 5.74
C SER A 192 5.81 2.00 5.46
N HIS A 193 7.12 1.90 5.29
CA HIS A 193 7.97 2.93 4.71
C HIS A 193 8.48 2.52 3.30
N SER A 194 8.05 1.36 2.80
CA SER A 194 8.39 0.86 1.46
C SER A 194 7.31 1.26 0.46
N ILE A 195 7.70 2.05 -0.55
CA ILE A 195 6.80 2.46 -1.62
C ILE A 195 6.28 1.26 -2.41
N ASN A 196 7.14 0.25 -2.63
CA ASN A 196 6.77 -0.95 -3.38
C ASN A 196 5.68 -1.76 -2.68
N GLU A 197 5.75 -1.90 -1.35
CA GLU A 197 4.70 -2.57 -0.57
C GLU A 197 3.37 -1.80 -0.66
N VAL A 198 3.45 -0.47 -0.53
CA VAL A 198 2.27 0.41 -0.57
C VAL A 198 1.63 0.39 -1.95
N THR A 199 2.40 0.50 -3.02
CA THR A 199 1.87 0.48 -4.40
C THR A 199 1.27 -0.87 -4.76
N TYR A 200 1.82 -1.96 -4.24
CA TYR A 200 1.29 -3.30 -4.45
C TYR A 200 -0.04 -3.55 -3.72
N LEU A 201 -0.14 -3.15 -2.45
CA LEU A 201 -1.26 -3.53 -1.58
C LEU A 201 -2.37 -2.48 -1.51
N ALA A 202 -2.01 -1.19 -1.40
CA ALA A 202 -2.94 -0.18 -0.90
C ALA A 202 -3.95 0.30 -1.92
N ASN A 203 -5.18 0.52 -1.48
CA ASN A 203 -6.21 1.24 -2.25
C ASN A 203 -6.19 2.74 -1.91
N MET A 204 -5.96 3.04 -0.64
CA MET A 204 -5.88 4.39 -0.09
C MET A 204 -4.54 4.57 0.62
N VAL A 205 -4.03 5.78 0.64
CA VAL A 205 -2.82 6.11 1.40
C VAL A 205 -3.04 7.36 2.24
N ALA A 206 -2.57 7.29 3.49
CA ALA A 206 -2.39 8.43 4.38
C ALA A 206 -0.88 8.66 4.51
N PHE A 207 -0.41 9.78 3.95
CA PHE A 207 0.99 10.17 4.06
C PHE A 207 1.21 10.98 5.35
N LEU A 208 1.99 10.39 6.27
CA LEU A 208 2.30 10.99 7.57
C LEU A 208 3.67 11.66 7.55
N GLN A 209 3.72 12.89 8.05
CA GLN A 209 4.96 13.64 8.26
C GLN A 209 4.87 14.42 9.57
N ARG A 210 5.86 14.25 10.45
CA ARG A 210 5.97 14.98 11.73
C ARG A 210 4.66 14.98 12.53
N GLY A 211 4.03 13.81 12.67
CA GLY A 211 2.79 13.64 13.45
C GLY A 211 1.51 14.14 12.80
N LYS A 212 1.54 14.52 11.52
CA LYS A 212 0.37 15.01 10.78
C LYS A 212 0.16 14.23 9.50
N ILE A 213 -1.10 14.08 9.09
CA ILE A 213 -1.45 13.60 7.75
C ILE A 213 -1.36 14.78 6.79
N VAL A 214 -0.40 14.73 5.86
CA VAL A 214 -0.19 15.77 4.84
C VAL A 214 -0.92 15.47 3.55
N ALA A 215 -1.28 14.20 3.31
CA ALA A 215 -2.16 13.78 2.22
C ALA A 215 -2.92 12.53 2.60
N LEU A 216 -4.18 12.44 2.16
CA LEU A 216 -5.08 11.31 2.34
C LEU A 216 -5.93 11.17 1.08
N GLY A 217 -5.96 9.99 0.47
CA GLY A 217 -6.76 9.75 -0.73
C GLY A 217 -6.43 8.44 -1.42
N PRO A 218 -7.03 8.20 -2.60
CA PRO A 218 -6.65 7.10 -3.47
C PRO A 218 -5.15 7.12 -3.78
N LEU A 219 -4.56 5.94 -3.88
CA LEU A 219 -3.11 5.79 -4.09
C LEU A 219 -2.62 6.57 -5.33
N SER A 220 -3.30 6.42 -6.46
CA SER A 220 -2.96 7.07 -7.73
C SER A 220 -3.00 8.61 -7.64
N GLU A 221 -3.95 9.16 -6.90
CA GLU A 221 -4.08 10.61 -6.72
C GLU A 221 -2.99 11.17 -5.81
N VAL A 222 -2.70 10.50 -4.69
CA VAL A 222 -1.72 11.00 -3.71
C VAL A 222 -0.30 10.94 -4.30
N PHE A 223 0.05 9.87 -5.02
CA PHE A 223 1.39 9.74 -5.60
C PHE A 223 1.63 10.61 -6.84
N SER A 224 0.60 11.13 -7.48
CA SER A 224 0.71 12.09 -8.58
C SER A 224 0.77 13.56 -8.14
N ARG A 225 0.63 13.85 -6.83
CA ARG A 225 0.65 15.21 -6.29
C ARG A 225 2.06 15.78 -6.27
N LEU A 226 2.35 16.75 -7.14
CA LEU A 226 3.67 17.39 -7.23
C LEU A 226 4.07 18.18 -5.97
N ASP A 227 3.10 18.65 -5.16
CA ASP A 227 3.38 19.37 -3.92
C ASP A 227 3.96 18.48 -2.82
N LEU A 228 3.71 17.16 -2.92
CA LEU A 228 4.22 16.17 -1.96
C LEU A 228 5.65 15.70 -2.29
N HIS A 229 6.12 15.89 -3.52
CA HIS A 229 7.41 15.37 -3.98
C HIS A 229 8.58 15.80 -3.09
N ARG A 230 8.63 17.08 -2.68
CA ARG A 230 9.64 17.56 -1.71
C ARG A 230 9.50 16.90 -0.34
N SER A 231 8.27 16.59 0.07
CA SER A 231 7.97 15.98 1.36
C SER A 231 8.24 14.48 1.39
N LEU A 232 8.15 13.82 0.23
CA LEU A 232 8.47 12.39 0.08
C LEU A 232 9.98 12.11 0.23
N GLY A 233 10.84 13.14 0.06
CA GLY A 233 12.30 12.98 0.23
C GLY A 233 12.90 12.01 -0.78
N PRO A 234 13.69 11.01 -0.34
CA PRO A 234 14.38 10.08 -1.25
C PRO A 234 13.47 9.00 -1.84
N TYR A 235 12.17 9.03 -1.56
CA TYR A 235 11.26 8.03 -2.13
C TYR A 235 11.10 8.25 -3.63
N PRO A 236 11.19 7.18 -4.44
CA PRO A 236 11.01 7.28 -5.87
C PRO A 236 9.59 7.72 -6.19
N ILE A 237 9.51 8.89 -6.80
CA ILE A 237 8.26 9.49 -7.25
C ILE A 237 7.81 8.78 -8.52
N GLY A 238 6.53 8.57 -8.67
CA GLY A 238 5.99 7.89 -9.83
C GLY A 238 4.48 7.91 -9.89
N ALA A 239 3.95 7.35 -10.94
CA ALA A 239 2.53 7.15 -11.12
C ALA A 239 2.15 5.68 -10.91
N VAL A 240 0.96 5.47 -10.37
CA VAL A 240 0.35 4.14 -10.27
C VAL A 240 -0.83 4.09 -11.23
N ILE A 241 -0.76 3.19 -12.18
CA ILE A 241 -1.78 3.00 -13.21
C ILE A 241 -2.53 1.71 -12.92
N ASP A 242 -3.82 1.80 -12.69
CA ASP A 242 -4.71 0.63 -12.64
C ASP A 242 -5.06 0.23 -14.09
N ALA A 243 -4.71 -0.99 -14.46
CA ALA A 243 -4.87 -1.55 -15.81
C ALA A 243 -5.44 -2.97 -15.75
N THR A 244 -5.74 -3.53 -16.90
CA THR A 244 -6.22 -4.91 -17.05
C THR A 244 -5.31 -5.66 -18.01
N VAL A 245 -4.98 -6.91 -17.71
CA VAL A 245 -4.21 -7.78 -18.62
C VAL A 245 -5.03 -8.02 -19.89
N ALA A 246 -4.50 -7.56 -21.03
CA ALA A 246 -5.17 -7.69 -22.32
C ALA A 246 -4.64 -8.88 -23.14
N ALA A 247 -3.33 -9.15 -23.08
CA ALA A 247 -2.71 -10.26 -23.78
C ALA A 247 -1.32 -10.57 -23.21
N HIS A 248 -0.85 -11.79 -23.46
CA HIS A 248 0.54 -12.18 -23.25
C HIS A 248 1.23 -12.38 -24.59
N GLU A 249 2.48 -11.95 -24.68
CA GLU A 249 3.37 -12.16 -25.83
C GLU A 249 4.61 -12.96 -25.36
N PRO A 250 4.48 -14.29 -25.18
CA PRO A 250 5.53 -15.12 -24.59
C PRO A 250 6.83 -15.12 -25.39
N GLU A 251 6.76 -14.97 -26.72
CA GLU A 251 7.91 -14.88 -27.61
C GLU A 251 8.82 -13.69 -27.30
N PHE A 252 8.24 -12.60 -26.74
CA PHE A 252 8.98 -11.40 -26.33
C PHE A 252 9.11 -11.29 -24.79
N SER A 253 8.57 -12.27 -24.04
CA SER A 253 8.49 -12.22 -22.57
C SER A 253 7.79 -10.95 -22.07
N LEU A 254 6.65 -10.58 -22.67
CA LEU A 254 5.90 -9.39 -22.38
C LEU A 254 4.42 -9.71 -22.08
N THR A 255 3.81 -8.85 -21.28
CA THR A 255 2.37 -8.77 -21.06
C THR A 255 1.89 -7.39 -21.50
N ARG A 256 0.82 -7.35 -22.30
CA ARG A 256 0.14 -6.13 -22.72
C ARG A 256 -1.01 -5.85 -21.74
N LEU A 257 -0.98 -4.67 -21.16
CA LEU A 257 -2.01 -4.12 -20.28
C LEU A 257 -2.84 -3.08 -21.06
N GLU A 258 -4.10 -2.95 -20.71
CA GLU A 258 -4.97 -1.89 -21.22
C GLU A 258 -5.51 -1.02 -20.08
N PHE A 259 -5.51 0.30 -20.29
CA PHE A 259 -6.07 1.29 -19.39
C PHE A 259 -6.55 2.52 -20.17
N LYS A 260 -7.74 3.03 -19.87
CA LYS A 260 -8.28 4.28 -20.45
C LYS A 260 -8.15 4.42 -21.98
N GLY A 261 -8.18 3.30 -22.73
CA GLY A 261 -8.05 3.28 -24.19
C GLY A 261 -6.59 3.34 -24.69
N GLN A 262 -5.62 3.25 -23.80
CA GLN A 262 -4.19 3.14 -24.11
C GLN A 262 -3.65 1.77 -23.70
N SER A 263 -2.51 1.37 -24.24
CA SER A 263 -1.82 0.12 -23.94
C SER A 263 -0.47 0.36 -23.28
N LEU A 264 -0.08 -0.54 -22.39
CA LEU A 264 1.18 -0.54 -21.70
C LEU A 264 1.79 -1.94 -21.73
N TYR A 265 3.02 -2.07 -22.20
CA TYR A 265 3.79 -3.32 -22.18
C TYR A 265 4.65 -3.39 -20.92
N VAL A 266 4.55 -4.50 -20.21
CA VAL A 266 5.33 -4.81 -19.01
C VAL A 266 6.04 -6.17 -19.20
N PRO A 267 7.07 -6.51 -18.41
CA PRO A 267 7.60 -7.87 -18.37
C PRO A 267 6.49 -8.91 -18.17
N LEU A 268 6.69 -10.12 -18.72
CA LEU A 268 5.69 -11.20 -18.67
C LEU A 268 5.19 -11.45 -17.24
N GLN A 269 3.89 -11.51 -17.10
CA GLN A 269 3.20 -11.72 -15.81
C GLN A 269 2.47 -13.06 -15.83
N SER A 270 2.26 -13.65 -14.65
CA SER A 270 1.52 -14.89 -14.44
C SER A 270 -0.01 -14.72 -14.31
N LEU A 271 -0.50 -13.47 -14.31
CA LEU A 271 -1.92 -13.15 -14.22
C LEU A 271 -2.69 -13.55 -15.47
N ASP A 272 -3.92 -14.00 -15.33
CA ASP A 272 -4.78 -14.34 -16.47
C ASP A 272 -5.26 -13.09 -17.24
N VAL A 273 -5.56 -13.28 -18.53
CA VAL A 273 -6.20 -12.23 -19.34
C VAL A 273 -7.54 -11.83 -18.73
N GLY A 274 -7.76 -10.52 -18.59
CA GLY A 274 -8.92 -9.94 -17.91
C GLY A 274 -8.69 -9.64 -16.42
N GLU A 275 -7.60 -10.10 -15.83
CA GLU A 275 -7.29 -9.76 -14.43
C GLU A 275 -6.78 -8.33 -14.27
N PRO A 276 -7.17 -7.65 -13.16
CA PRO A 276 -6.66 -6.32 -12.85
C PRO A 276 -5.21 -6.38 -12.39
N MET A 277 -4.40 -5.47 -12.91
CA MET A 277 -3.01 -5.28 -12.56
C MET A 277 -2.69 -3.79 -12.35
N ARG A 278 -1.79 -3.49 -11.43
CA ARG A 278 -1.21 -2.15 -11.27
C ARG A 278 0.17 -2.08 -11.86
N ALA A 279 0.44 -1.04 -12.63
CA ALA A 279 1.78 -0.70 -13.08
C ALA A 279 2.29 0.53 -12.32
N HIS A 280 3.48 0.44 -11.74
CA HIS A 280 4.17 1.57 -11.13
C HIS A 280 5.23 2.09 -12.10
N ILE A 281 5.13 3.37 -12.46
CA ILE A 281 6.04 4.04 -13.37
C ILE A 281 6.79 5.11 -12.59
N LEU A 282 8.11 4.99 -12.53
CA LEU A 282 8.95 6.01 -11.91
C LEU A 282 9.00 7.26 -12.79
N SER A 283 8.91 8.43 -12.19
CA SER A 283 8.94 9.72 -12.91
C SER A 283 10.26 9.92 -13.69
N SER A 284 11.35 9.33 -13.20
CA SER A 284 12.67 9.33 -13.87
C SER A 284 12.70 8.52 -15.17
N ASP A 285 11.79 7.55 -15.33
CA ASP A 285 11.77 6.62 -16.45
C ASP A 285 10.85 7.10 -17.58
N VAL A 286 10.20 8.24 -17.39
CA VAL A 286 9.33 8.87 -18.37
C VAL A 286 10.12 9.91 -19.18
N SER A 287 10.25 9.67 -20.48
CA SER A 287 10.84 10.63 -21.41
C SER A 287 9.75 11.36 -22.19
N LEU A 288 9.90 12.68 -22.36
CA LEU A 288 8.91 13.51 -23.06
C LEU A 288 9.41 13.81 -24.48
N VAL A 289 8.55 13.58 -25.47
CA VAL A 289 8.84 13.76 -26.88
C VAL A 289 7.80 14.65 -27.56
N LEU A 290 8.28 15.71 -28.23
CA LEU A 290 7.46 16.57 -29.07
C LEU A 290 7.58 16.11 -30.53
N GLY A 291 6.48 16.01 -31.23
CA GLY A 291 6.44 15.63 -32.64
C GLY A 291 5.61 14.38 -32.88
N PRO A 292 5.61 13.87 -34.14
CA PRO A 292 4.81 12.72 -34.50
C PRO A 292 5.26 11.48 -33.73
N ALA A 293 4.31 10.64 -33.28
CA ALA A 293 4.56 9.38 -32.58
C ALA A 293 5.39 8.35 -33.37
N SER A 294 5.73 8.62 -34.63
CA SER A 294 6.46 7.73 -35.57
C SER A 294 7.99 7.81 -35.46
N VAL A 295 8.55 8.40 -34.42
CA VAL A 295 9.99 8.40 -34.21
C VAL A 295 10.46 7.00 -33.83
N ALA A 296 11.41 6.42 -34.57
CA ALA A 296 12.01 5.14 -34.21
C ALA A 296 12.67 5.25 -32.82
N THR A 297 12.20 4.49 -31.88
CA THR A 297 12.65 4.52 -30.48
C THR A 297 12.70 3.12 -29.88
N SER A 298 13.56 2.90 -28.91
CA SER A 298 13.59 1.67 -28.11
C SER A 298 12.57 1.67 -26.98
N ALA A 299 11.84 2.76 -26.76
CA ALA A 299 10.73 2.81 -25.81
C ALA A 299 9.52 2.13 -26.45
N LEU A 300 9.09 1.02 -25.86
CA LEU A 300 7.95 0.25 -26.36
C LEU A 300 6.62 0.93 -26.00
N ASN A 301 6.57 1.58 -24.84
CA ASN A 301 5.39 2.29 -24.38
C ASN A 301 5.47 3.75 -24.82
N ILE A 302 4.59 4.11 -25.74
CA ILE A 302 4.42 5.47 -26.25
C ILE A 302 2.98 5.86 -25.95
N LEU A 303 2.79 6.76 -24.97
CA LEU A 303 1.50 7.18 -24.47
C LEU A 303 1.20 8.61 -24.93
N ASP A 304 0.00 8.84 -25.41
CA ASP A 304 -0.50 10.18 -25.71
C ASP A 304 -0.72 10.93 -24.38
N ALA A 305 -0.15 12.10 -24.25
CA ALA A 305 -0.13 12.85 -23.02
C ALA A 305 -0.41 14.34 -23.24
N THR A 306 -1.05 14.98 -22.25
CA THR A 306 -1.23 16.42 -22.17
C THR A 306 -0.56 16.96 -20.91
N VAL A 307 0.23 18.03 -21.01
CA VAL A 307 0.85 18.69 -19.86
C VAL A 307 -0.20 19.37 -19.01
N VAL A 308 -0.33 18.97 -17.75
CA VAL A 308 -1.30 19.53 -16.78
C VAL A 308 -0.67 20.61 -15.91
N GLU A 309 0.52 20.30 -15.34
CA GLU A 309 1.23 21.17 -14.42
C GLU A 309 2.74 21.00 -14.60
N ILE A 310 3.49 22.07 -14.43
CA ILE A 310 4.96 22.08 -14.42
C ILE A 310 5.41 22.69 -13.12
N LYS A 311 6.23 21.98 -12.34
CA LYS A 311 6.69 22.42 -11.04
C LYS A 311 8.19 22.23 -10.88
N GLU A 312 8.91 23.29 -10.55
CA GLU A 312 10.33 23.21 -10.22
C GLU A 312 10.53 22.49 -8.88
N THR A 313 11.33 21.41 -8.91
CA THR A 313 11.56 20.54 -7.75
C THR A 313 12.82 20.96 -6.99
N ASP A 314 13.91 21.19 -7.72
CA ASP A 314 15.20 21.66 -7.20
C ASP A 314 15.91 22.58 -8.21
N GLU A 315 17.21 22.87 -8.00
CA GLU A 315 18.00 23.72 -8.90
C GLU A 315 18.22 23.10 -10.29
N SER A 316 18.10 21.77 -10.43
CA SER A 316 18.44 21.00 -11.64
C SER A 316 17.26 20.36 -12.32
N THR A 317 16.18 20.02 -11.58
CA THR A 317 15.08 19.20 -12.05
C THR A 317 13.72 19.90 -11.96
N VAL A 318 12.81 19.41 -12.80
CA VAL A 318 11.42 19.88 -12.92
C VAL A 318 10.53 18.67 -13.04
N ASP A 319 9.46 18.63 -12.26
CA ASP A 319 8.41 17.63 -12.38
C ASP A 319 7.30 18.17 -13.28
N VAL A 320 6.90 17.33 -14.22
CA VAL A 320 5.82 17.59 -15.17
C VAL A 320 4.70 16.60 -14.92
N LEU A 321 3.56 17.10 -14.49
CA LEU A 321 2.34 16.30 -14.40
C LEU A 321 1.68 16.24 -15.78
N LEU A 322 1.41 15.03 -16.20
CA LEU A 322 0.79 14.69 -17.48
C LEU A 322 -0.57 14.04 -17.24
N ASP A 323 -1.49 14.28 -18.14
CA ASP A 323 -2.72 13.50 -18.27
C ASP A 323 -2.60 12.54 -19.45
N ILE A 324 -2.66 11.23 -19.16
CA ILE A 324 -2.69 10.12 -20.12
C ILE A 324 -4.03 9.37 -20.04
N GLY A 325 -5.12 10.02 -19.59
CA GLY A 325 -6.37 9.41 -19.12
C GLY A 325 -6.32 9.07 -17.63
N CYS A 326 -5.14 9.17 -17.02
CA CYS A 326 -4.86 9.16 -15.60
C CYS A 326 -3.57 9.97 -15.35
N PRO A 327 -3.30 10.40 -14.10
CA PRO A 327 -2.10 11.19 -13.82
C PRO A 327 -0.81 10.38 -14.04
N LEU A 328 0.15 10.97 -14.75
CA LEU A 328 1.51 10.46 -14.92
C LEU A 328 2.49 11.59 -14.59
N VAL A 329 3.56 11.30 -13.88
CA VAL A 329 4.59 12.30 -13.56
C VAL A 329 5.87 11.98 -14.33
N ALA A 330 6.49 13.00 -14.91
CA ALA A 330 7.82 12.91 -15.53
C ALA A 330 8.75 13.90 -14.82
N THR A 331 9.92 13.42 -14.38
CA THR A 331 10.99 14.27 -13.85
C THR A 331 12.04 14.52 -14.95
N ILE A 332 12.19 15.76 -15.36
CA ILE A 332 13.14 16.16 -16.41
C ILE A 332 14.11 17.25 -15.90
N THR A 333 15.19 17.49 -16.63
CA THR A 333 16.11 18.60 -16.29
C THR A 333 15.51 19.95 -16.71
N ARG A 334 15.88 21.03 -16.00
CA ARG A 334 15.52 22.40 -16.42
C ARG A 334 15.97 22.72 -17.84
N LYS A 335 17.13 22.19 -18.27
CA LYS A 335 17.62 22.34 -19.63
C LYS A 335 16.70 21.66 -20.65
N SER A 336 16.19 20.46 -20.33
CA SER A 336 15.21 19.76 -21.18
C SER A 336 13.90 20.54 -21.26
N LEU A 337 13.40 21.07 -20.15
CA LEU A 337 12.22 21.93 -20.14
C LEU A 337 12.37 23.12 -21.08
N SER A 338 13.52 23.82 -21.00
CA SER A 338 13.82 24.98 -21.87
C SER A 338 13.92 24.59 -23.33
N ASN A 339 14.63 23.49 -23.63
CA ASN A 339 14.82 23.03 -25.02
C ASN A 339 13.51 22.58 -25.68
N LEU A 340 12.63 21.93 -24.92
CA LEU A 340 11.33 21.48 -25.39
C LEU A 340 10.29 22.61 -25.40
N GLY A 341 10.54 23.70 -24.68
CA GLY A 341 9.60 24.82 -24.58
C GLY A 341 8.23 24.40 -24.06
N LEU A 342 8.19 23.47 -23.09
CA LEU A 342 6.94 22.88 -22.58
C LEU A 342 6.04 23.94 -21.94
N LYS A 343 4.74 23.80 -22.19
CA LYS A 343 3.68 24.66 -21.60
C LYS A 343 2.49 23.81 -21.17
N THR A 344 1.81 24.25 -20.14
CA THR A 344 0.53 23.66 -19.72
C THR A 344 -0.46 23.64 -20.89
N GLY A 345 -1.20 22.54 -21.05
CA GLY A 345 -2.13 22.29 -22.13
C GLY A 345 -1.47 21.75 -23.43
N GLN A 346 -0.15 21.63 -23.47
CA GLN A 346 0.55 21.13 -24.64
C GLN A 346 0.42 19.61 -24.75
N ARG A 347 0.10 19.11 -25.97
CA ARG A 347 0.11 17.69 -26.28
C ARG A 347 1.51 17.23 -26.64
N LEU A 348 1.86 16.04 -26.19
CA LEU A 348 3.16 15.37 -26.44
C LEU A 348 3.01 13.86 -26.28
N SER A 349 4.08 13.12 -26.52
CA SER A 349 4.15 11.68 -26.24
C SER A 349 5.05 11.44 -25.02
N ALA A 350 4.56 10.61 -24.08
CA ALA A 350 5.36 10.08 -22.98
C ALA A 350 5.93 8.71 -23.38
N HIS A 351 7.23 8.58 -23.38
CA HIS A 351 7.95 7.36 -23.77
C HIS A 351 8.51 6.67 -22.53
N ILE A 352 8.19 5.38 -22.36
CA ILE A 352 8.60 4.56 -21.22
C ILE A 352 9.13 3.23 -21.76
N LYS A 353 10.29 2.79 -21.28
CA LYS A 353 10.79 1.46 -21.58
C LYS A 353 10.01 0.40 -20.81
N ALA A 354 9.60 -0.69 -21.47
CA ALA A 354 8.90 -1.78 -20.78
C ALA A 354 9.71 -2.38 -19.60
N VAL A 355 11.03 -2.48 -19.76
CA VAL A 355 11.94 -2.98 -18.73
C VAL A 355 12.14 -2.04 -17.55
N ALA A 356 11.72 -0.78 -17.65
CA ALA A 356 11.77 0.19 -16.56
C ALA A 356 10.54 0.10 -15.65
N LEU A 357 9.50 -0.62 -16.07
CA LEU A 357 8.32 -0.82 -15.24
C LEU A 357 8.67 -1.80 -14.12
N ILE A 358 8.52 -1.33 -12.90
CA ILE A 358 8.80 -2.17 -11.73
C ILE A 358 7.86 -3.37 -11.82
N GLU A 359 8.45 -4.56 -11.92
CA GLU A 359 7.72 -5.82 -11.81
C GLU A 359 6.86 -5.76 -10.55
N GLN A 360 5.55 -5.65 -10.73
CA GLN A 360 4.67 -6.09 -9.67
C GLN A 360 4.90 -7.59 -9.57
N MET A 361 5.64 -7.94 -8.55
CA MET A 361 6.03 -9.26 -8.10
C MET A 361 5.21 -10.37 -8.75
N ALA A 362 5.70 -10.85 -9.91
CA ALA A 362 5.24 -12.10 -10.47
C ALA A 362 5.68 -13.22 -9.53
N ASP A 363 4.77 -14.17 -9.32
CA ASP A 363 4.99 -15.38 -8.52
C ASP A 363 6.24 -16.17 -8.95
#